data_62286944162bddbfdbda566f3444ad25
#
_entry.id   62286944162bddbfdbda566f3444ad25
#
_cell.length_a   1.000
_cell.length_b   1.000
_cell.length_c   1.000
_cell.angle_alpha   90.00
_cell.angle_beta   90.00
_cell.angle_gamma   90.00
#
_symmetry.space_group_name_H-M   'P 1'
#
loop_
_entity.id
_entity.type
_entity.pdbx_description
1 polymer ?
#
loop_
_entity_poly.entity_id
_entity_poly.type
_entity_poly.pdbx_seq_one_letter_code
_entity_poly.pdbx_strand_id
1 'polypeptide(L)'
;MMRGPILLHFFVTYRCNARCSFCDIWRDPTGSENSDPLPLYQAKNIITDAKRLGVKFVDLTGGEPLLYPQLVALLEHAKNMSLYTSVTTNCILYPRYAERLKGLVDFLHFSVDSDHPEEHDRIRGVKSFHRFRESLEIARELGERPDLLFTVNGDNIGALEGLSRLAYREKLVLILNPEFSYFGNNGFKPTHLQYLRDYGRRPYVYTNQAFLTLIQRGGNLPSRPRCRAMTSTVAVSPRGELLLPCFHHQVEKVEINGDLYEAYHSEEVREFRQKEGSLPFCEGCTINCYFDPSFAYGFDRYFVQSLASKAKYLFDKFIRPY
;
A
#
# COMPACT_ATOMS: atom_id res chain seq x y z
N MET A 1 -18.32 -11.05 -11.78
CA MET A 1 -17.08 -10.30 -11.90
C MET A 1 -17.30 -8.90 -11.36
N MET A 2 -16.38 -8.38 -10.59
CA MET A 2 -16.39 -6.97 -10.19
C MET A 2 -16.30 -6.10 -11.45
N ARG A 3 -17.10 -5.03 -11.51
CA ARG A 3 -17.21 -4.19 -12.72
C ARG A 3 -16.58 -2.79 -12.58
N GLY A 4 -16.08 -2.43 -11.39
CA GLY A 4 -15.47 -1.13 -11.10
C GLY A 4 -14.35 -1.25 -10.08
N PRO A 5 -13.65 -0.15 -9.76
CA PRO A 5 -12.53 -0.15 -8.83
C PRO A 5 -12.98 -0.49 -7.41
N ILE A 6 -12.17 -1.28 -6.71
CA ILE A 6 -12.42 -1.63 -5.31
C ILE A 6 -11.58 -0.77 -4.35
N LEU A 7 -10.49 -0.19 -4.84
CA LEU A 7 -9.50 0.50 -4.04
C LEU A 7 -9.24 1.91 -4.59
N LEU A 8 -9.19 2.90 -3.70
CA LEU A 8 -8.64 4.21 -3.96
C LEU A 8 -7.27 4.31 -3.26
N HIS A 9 -6.19 4.49 -4.03
CA HIS A 9 -4.91 4.98 -3.55
C HIS A 9 -4.90 6.50 -3.65
N PHE A 10 -5.08 7.19 -2.53
CA PHE A 10 -5.03 8.63 -2.48
C PHE A 10 -3.71 9.07 -1.86
N PHE A 11 -2.79 9.54 -2.68
CA PHE A 11 -1.54 10.14 -2.26
C PHE A 11 -1.83 11.53 -1.70
N VAL A 12 -2.02 11.65 -0.38
CA VAL A 12 -2.38 12.92 0.26
C VAL A 12 -1.21 13.89 0.36
N THR A 13 0.02 13.38 0.25
CA THR A 13 1.26 14.17 0.21
C THR A 13 2.41 13.32 -0.35
N TYR A 14 3.38 13.94 -1.02
CA TYR A 14 4.66 13.28 -1.36
C TYR A 14 5.76 13.61 -0.34
N ARG A 15 5.51 14.50 0.61
CA ARG A 15 6.46 14.80 1.68
C ARG A 15 6.64 13.58 2.59
N CYS A 16 7.90 13.32 2.99
CA CYS A 16 8.24 12.26 3.92
C CYS A 16 9.34 12.74 4.87
N ASN A 17 9.28 12.36 6.13
CA ASN A 17 10.29 12.60 7.14
C ASN A 17 11.27 11.41 7.31
N ALA A 18 11.18 10.39 6.45
CA ALA A 18 12.16 9.31 6.30
C ALA A 18 12.81 9.38 4.90
N ARG A 19 13.93 8.67 4.72
CA ARG A 19 14.72 8.64 3.48
C ARG A 19 15.11 7.21 3.14
N CYS A 20 14.09 6.33 3.05
CA CYS A 20 14.29 4.91 2.85
C CYS A 20 15.10 4.61 1.58
N SER A 21 16.04 3.67 1.68
CA SER A 21 16.96 3.32 0.59
C SER A 21 16.27 2.74 -0.65
N PHE A 22 15.09 2.16 -0.47
CA PHE A 22 14.30 1.52 -1.53
C PHE A 22 13.16 2.41 -2.08
N CYS A 23 13.05 3.68 -1.64
CA CYS A 23 11.94 4.56 -2.00
C CYS A 23 12.45 5.95 -2.40
N ASP A 24 11.96 6.48 -3.52
CA ASP A 24 12.33 7.82 -4.02
C ASP A 24 11.20 8.85 -3.90
N ILE A 25 10.04 8.49 -3.31
CA ILE A 25 8.92 9.45 -3.15
C ILE A 25 9.37 10.69 -2.37
N TRP A 26 10.25 10.52 -1.38
CA TRP A 26 10.78 11.60 -0.57
C TRP A 26 11.72 12.55 -1.34
N ARG A 27 12.22 12.12 -2.52
CA ARG A 27 13.06 12.92 -3.41
C ARG A 27 12.27 13.72 -4.42
N ASP A 28 10.94 13.64 -4.39
CA ASP A 28 10.04 14.14 -5.44
C ASP A 28 10.62 15.37 -6.18
N PRO A 29 11.09 15.19 -7.44
CA PRO A 29 11.68 16.28 -8.23
C PRO A 29 10.62 17.23 -8.78
N THR A 30 9.32 16.93 -8.61
CA THR A 30 8.22 17.71 -9.19
C THR A 30 7.89 18.97 -8.40
N GLY A 31 8.64 19.23 -7.29
CA GLY A 31 8.50 20.46 -6.51
C GLY A 31 7.16 20.57 -5.77
N SER A 32 6.50 19.43 -5.53
CA SER A 32 5.25 19.40 -4.77
C SER A 32 5.42 19.86 -3.31
N GLU A 33 6.67 19.95 -2.83
CA GLU A 33 6.98 20.48 -1.49
C GLU A 33 6.44 21.90 -1.27
N ASN A 34 6.28 22.70 -2.33
CA ASN A 34 5.84 24.11 -2.28
C ASN A 34 4.41 24.32 -2.81
N SER A 35 3.68 23.27 -3.21
CA SER A 35 2.30 23.43 -3.61
C SER A 35 1.38 23.34 -2.40
N ASP A 36 0.40 24.23 -2.32
CA ASP A 36 -0.65 24.13 -1.32
C ASP A 36 -1.34 22.76 -1.40
N PRO A 37 -1.62 22.14 -0.26
CA PRO A 37 -2.34 20.87 -0.25
C PRO A 37 -3.72 21.07 -0.87
N LEU A 38 -4.22 20.02 -1.52
CA LEU A 38 -5.58 20.02 -2.07
C LEU A 38 -6.58 20.47 -0.99
N PRO A 39 -7.47 21.44 -1.29
CA PRO A 39 -8.47 21.90 -0.32
C PRO A 39 -9.29 20.73 0.23
N LEU A 40 -9.54 20.73 1.56
CA LEU A 40 -10.22 19.61 2.23
C LEU A 40 -11.53 19.20 1.59
N TYR A 41 -12.32 20.16 1.11
CA TYR A 41 -13.59 19.87 0.45
C TYR A 41 -13.42 19.09 -0.87
N GLN A 42 -12.37 19.41 -1.65
CA GLN A 42 -12.05 18.68 -2.88
C GLN A 42 -11.57 17.26 -2.55
N ALA A 43 -10.69 17.11 -1.55
CA ALA A 43 -10.22 15.81 -1.10
C ALA A 43 -11.38 14.91 -0.59
N LYS A 44 -12.37 15.50 0.10
CA LYS A 44 -13.59 14.79 0.52
C LYS A 44 -14.47 14.41 -0.68
N ASN A 45 -14.61 15.28 -1.68
CA ASN A 45 -15.35 14.99 -2.90
C ASN A 45 -14.74 13.80 -3.66
N ILE A 46 -13.40 13.72 -3.75
CA ILE A 46 -12.71 12.59 -4.37
C ILE A 46 -13.09 11.27 -3.67
N ILE A 47 -13.12 11.22 -2.34
CA ILE A 47 -13.54 10.04 -1.58
C ILE A 47 -15.02 9.71 -1.83
N THR A 48 -15.87 10.73 -1.91
CA THR A 48 -17.30 10.57 -2.20
C THR A 48 -17.53 9.97 -3.58
N ASP A 49 -16.84 10.47 -4.58
CA ASP A 49 -16.94 9.99 -5.97
C ASP A 49 -16.32 8.60 -6.14
N ALA A 50 -15.23 8.33 -5.42
CA ALA A 50 -14.66 6.99 -5.39
C ALA A 50 -15.69 5.94 -4.90
N LYS A 51 -16.50 6.27 -3.88
CA LYS A 51 -17.60 5.42 -3.48
C LYS A 51 -18.66 5.23 -4.57
N ARG A 52 -19.00 6.29 -5.32
CA ARG A 52 -19.91 6.21 -6.49
C ARG A 52 -19.38 5.27 -7.56
N LEU A 53 -18.03 5.22 -7.75
CA LEU A 53 -17.36 4.28 -8.65
C LEU A 53 -17.40 2.82 -8.17
N GLY A 54 -17.77 2.56 -6.91
CA GLY A 54 -17.82 1.23 -6.32
C GLY A 54 -16.68 0.89 -5.37
N VAL A 55 -15.76 1.82 -5.12
CA VAL A 55 -14.65 1.68 -4.17
C VAL A 55 -15.19 1.26 -2.79
N LYS A 56 -14.45 0.34 -2.16
CA LYS A 56 -14.72 -0.16 -0.80
C LYS A 56 -13.59 0.18 0.16
N PHE A 57 -12.37 0.32 -0.34
CA PHE A 57 -11.17 0.56 0.44
C PHE A 57 -10.53 1.88 0.03
N VAL A 58 -10.22 2.72 0.99
CA VAL A 58 -9.48 3.96 0.80
C VAL A 58 -8.15 3.85 1.52
N ASP A 59 -7.08 3.85 0.75
CA ASP A 59 -5.72 3.91 1.26
C ASP A 59 -5.21 5.35 1.18
N LEU A 60 -5.16 6.03 2.33
CA LEU A 60 -4.59 7.37 2.43
C LEU A 60 -3.09 7.23 2.62
N THR A 61 -2.37 7.44 1.53
CA THR A 61 -0.96 7.12 1.37
C THR A 61 -0.14 8.32 0.90
N GLY A 62 1.11 8.09 0.49
CA GLY A 62 1.99 9.13 -0.05
C GLY A 62 3.43 8.92 0.35
N GLY A 63 4.11 10.00 0.77
CA GLY A 63 5.35 9.92 1.48
C GLY A 63 5.10 9.43 2.91
N GLU A 64 4.83 10.34 3.85
CA GLU A 64 4.31 10.01 5.19
C GLU A 64 2.94 10.65 5.36
N PRO A 65 1.85 9.87 5.42
CA PRO A 65 0.49 10.41 5.50
C PRO A 65 0.26 11.29 6.75
N LEU A 66 0.93 11.01 7.86
CA LEU A 66 0.81 11.79 9.09
C LEU A 66 1.42 13.20 9.00
N LEU A 67 2.12 13.52 7.91
CA LEU A 67 2.52 14.89 7.58
C LEU A 67 1.39 15.71 6.96
N TYR A 68 0.30 15.06 6.50
CA TYR A 68 -0.85 15.77 5.94
C TYR A 68 -1.79 16.23 7.05
N PRO A 69 -1.95 17.56 7.26
CA PRO A 69 -2.65 18.08 8.46
C PRO A 69 -4.13 17.67 8.54
N GLN A 70 -4.74 17.38 7.39
CA GLN A 70 -6.17 17.09 7.27
C GLN A 70 -6.48 15.58 7.20
N LEU A 71 -5.48 14.70 7.47
CA LEU A 71 -5.62 13.24 7.39
C LEU A 71 -6.81 12.73 8.21
N VAL A 72 -6.91 13.17 9.48
CA VAL A 72 -7.99 12.73 10.37
C VAL A 72 -9.36 13.08 9.80
N ALA A 73 -9.53 14.29 9.27
CA ALA A 73 -10.80 14.71 8.67
C ALA A 73 -11.19 13.93 7.41
N LEU A 74 -10.20 13.43 6.65
CA LEU A 74 -10.45 12.52 5.52
C LEU A 74 -10.83 11.11 5.99
N LEU A 75 -10.17 10.60 7.03
CA LEU A 75 -10.50 9.30 7.63
C LEU A 75 -11.93 9.32 8.19
N GLU A 76 -12.29 10.34 8.96
CA GLU A 76 -13.65 10.53 9.46
C GLU A 76 -14.68 10.55 8.31
N HIS A 77 -14.38 11.28 7.24
CA HIS A 77 -15.25 11.33 6.07
C HIS A 77 -15.41 9.96 5.41
N ALA A 78 -14.32 9.22 5.20
CA ALA A 78 -14.35 7.87 4.63
C ALA A 78 -15.14 6.90 5.51
N LYS A 79 -14.96 6.96 6.84
CA LYS A 79 -15.73 6.13 7.80
C LYS A 79 -17.21 6.46 7.79
N ASN A 80 -17.59 7.75 7.76
CA ASN A 80 -18.99 8.19 7.65
C ASN A 80 -19.65 7.68 6.37
N MET A 81 -18.85 7.45 5.33
CA MET A 81 -19.32 6.83 4.09
C MET A 81 -19.27 5.29 4.12
N SER A 82 -18.98 4.66 5.26
CA SER A 82 -18.86 3.21 5.40
C SER A 82 -17.83 2.60 4.44
N LEU A 83 -16.71 3.30 4.25
CA LEU A 83 -15.54 2.81 3.53
C LEU A 83 -14.53 2.23 4.53
N TYR A 84 -13.83 1.18 4.12
CA TYR A 84 -12.67 0.68 4.86
C TYR A 84 -11.49 1.59 4.61
N THR A 85 -10.77 1.93 5.67
CA THR A 85 -9.64 2.86 5.65
C THR A 85 -8.32 2.15 5.90
N SER A 86 -7.29 2.55 5.17
CA SER A 86 -5.92 2.07 5.33
C SER A 86 -4.95 3.25 5.47
N VAL A 87 -3.98 3.12 6.37
CA VAL A 87 -2.86 4.05 6.54
C VAL A 87 -1.60 3.26 6.83
N THR A 88 -0.55 3.51 6.06
CA THR A 88 0.81 3.03 6.34
C THR A 88 1.66 4.18 6.84
N THR A 89 2.29 4.03 8.01
CA THR A 89 3.15 5.05 8.61
C THR A 89 4.54 4.52 8.96
N ASN A 90 5.54 5.40 8.87
CA ASN A 90 6.90 5.14 9.35
C ASN A 90 7.04 5.26 10.89
N CYS A 91 5.95 5.46 11.59
CA CYS A 91 5.82 5.57 13.05
C CYS A 91 6.42 6.82 13.70
N ILE A 92 7.16 7.67 12.98
CA ILE A 92 7.83 8.85 13.60
C ILE A 92 6.82 9.80 14.25
N LEU A 93 5.67 9.99 13.61
CA LEU A 93 4.62 10.89 14.08
C LEU A 93 3.46 10.19 14.78
N TYR A 94 3.33 8.87 14.66
CA TYR A 94 2.21 8.12 15.21
C TYR A 94 1.95 8.40 16.69
N PRO A 95 2.95 8.51 17.60
CA PRO A 95 2.71 8.82 19.01
C PRO A 95 1.91 10.10 19.27
N ARG A 96 1.99 11.07 18.33
CA ARG A 96 1.25 12.34 18.42
C ARG A 96 -0.18 12.26 17.87
N TYR A 97 -0.46 11.25 17.05
CA TYR A 97 -1.72 11.10 16.33
C TYR A 97 -2.57 9.93 16.84
N ALA A 98 -1.99 9.02 17.61
CA ALA A 98 -2.58 7.72 17.96
C ALA A 98 -4.02 7.84 18.51
N GLU A 99 -4.25 8.71 19.50
CA GLU A 99 -5.58 8.96 20.08
C GLU A 99 -6.60 9.46 19.02
N ARG A 100 -6.14 10.29 18.09
CA ARG A 100 -7.01 10.88 17.06
C ARG A 100 -7.30 9.88 15.93
N LEU A 101 -6.44 8.89 15.73
CA LEU A 101 -6.58 7.84 14.72
C LEU A 101 -7.39 6.65 15.22
N LYS A 102 -7.53 6.50 16.54
CA LYS A 102 -8.21 5.36 17.16
C LYS A 102 -9.60 5.13 16.57
N GLY A 103 -9.83 3.92 16.05
CA GLY A 103 -11.09 3.53 15.44
C GLY A 103 -11.37 4.13 14.06
N LEU A 104 -10.51 5.00 13.54
CA LEU A 104 -10.64 5.59 12.21
C LEU A 104 -9.89 4.82 11.11
N VAL A 105 -8.96 3.93 11.48
CA VAL A 105 -8.13 3.17 10.53
C VAL A 105 -8.39 1.68 10.70
N ASP A 106 -9.02 1.05 9.70
CA ASP A 106 -9.31 -0.39 9.74
C ASP A 106 -8.05 -1.23 9.48
N PHE A 107 -7.14 -0.73 8.65
CA PHE A 107 -5.87 -1.36 8.29
C PHE A 107 -4.72 -0.39 8.56
N LEU A 108 -4.28 -0.38 9.81
CA LEU A 108 -3.14 0.40 10.24
C LEU A 108 -1.86 -0.44 10.06
N HIS A 109 -0.89 0.11 9.32
CA HIS A 109 0.39 -0.57 9.07
C HIS A 109 1.54 0.25 9.64
N PHE A 110 2.38 -0.40 10.43
CA PHE A 110 3.64 0.13 10.94
C PHE A 110 4.80 -0.41 10.13
N SER A 111 5.52 0.47 9.50
CA SER A 111 6.66 0.10 8.67
C SER A 111 7.87 -0.30 9.53
N VAL A 112 8.40 -1.50 9.32
CA VAL A 112 9.60 -2.01 10.00
C VAL A 112 10.44 -2.86 9.06
N ASP A 113 11.76 -2.65 9.02
CA ASP A 113 12.67 -3.33 8.06
C ASP A 113 13.75 -4.17 8.72
N SER A 114 13.90 -4.10 10.04
CA SER A 114 14.73 -5.00 10.85
C SER A 114 14.28 -4.98 12.30
N ASP A 115 14.56 -6.05 13.04
CA ASP A 115 14.44 -6.12 14.50
C ASP A 115 15.69 -5.54 15.22
N HIS A 116 16.72 -5.16 14.45
CA HIS A 116 17.93 -4.47 14.92
C HIS A 116 17.84 -2.97 14.66
N PRO A 117 17.97 -2.12 15.71
CA PRO A 117 17.81 -0.67 15.59
C PRO A 117 18.69 -0.02 14.51
N GLU A 118 19.97 -0.36 14.50
CA GLU A 118 20.95 0.24 13.59
C GLU A 118 20.66 -0.12 12.12
N GLU A 119 20.23 -1.35 11.87
CA GLU A 119 19.88 -1.78 10.51
C GLU A 119 18.58 -1.15 10.04
N HIS A 120 17.55 -1.12 10.89
CA HIS A 120 16.30 -0.43 10.59
C HIS A 120 16.56 1.04 10.26
N ASP A 121 17.29 1.75 11.12
CA ASP A 121 17.57 3.17 10.97
C ASP A 121 18.40 3.45 9.70
N ARG A 122 19.36 2.57 9.38
CA ARG A 122 20.14 2.65 8.14
C ARG A 122 19.26 2.53 6.91
N ILE A 123 18.34 1.56 6.89
CA ILE A 123 17.41 1.35 5.76
C ILE A 123 16.45 2.53 5.62
N ARG A 124 15.93 3.04 6.73
CA ARG A 124 15.00 4.18 6.77
C ARG A 124 15.67 5.53 6.54
N GLY A 125 17.01 5.60 6.62
CA GLY A 125 17.79 6.83 6.48
C GLY A 125 17.53 7.86 7.57
N VAL A 126 16.98 7.43 8.70
CA VAL A 126 16.62 8.25 9.87
C VAL A 126 16.50 7.39 11.12
N LYS A 127 16.85 7.95 12.28
CA LYS A 127 16.69 7.26 13.58
C LYS A 127 15.21 7.14 13.95
N SER A 128 14.57 6.04 13.58
CA SER A 128 13.12 5.83 13.74
C SER A 128 12.74 4.56 14.51
N PHE A 129 13.67 3.63 14.77
CA PHE A 129 13.35 2.38 15.45
C PHE A 129 12.76 2.59 16.84
N HIS A 130 13.26 3.55 17.61
CA HIS A 130 12.70 3.89 18.92
C HIS A 130 11.25 4.38 18.83
N ARG A 131 10.90 5.16 17.76
CA ARG A 131 9.53 5.61 17.50
C ARG A 131 8.62 4.46 17.12
N PHE A 132 9.11 3.50 16.33
CA PHE A 132 8.39 2.27 16.05
C PHE A 132 8.06 1.50 17.34
N ARG A 133 9.02 1.35 18.24
CA ARG A 133 8.80 0.68 19.54
C ARG A 133 7.78 1.43 20.40
N GLU A 134 7.92 2.73 20.55
CA GLU A 134 6.98 3.60 21.25
C GLU A 134 5.56 3.50 20.64
N SER A 135 5.47 3.48 19.31
CA SER A 135 4.20 3.33 18.61
C SER A 135 3.51 2.00 18.88
N LEU A 136 4.27 0.90 18.99
CA LEU A 136 3.73 -0.41 19.36
C LEU A 136 3.14 -0.40 20.79
N GLU A 137 3.82 0.24 21.73
CA GLU A 137 3.36 0.36 23.12
C GLU A 137 2.07 1.16 23.19
N ILE A 138 2.03 2.33 22.55
CA ILE A 138 0.83 3.18 22.50
C ILE A 138 -0.34 2.47 21.81
N ALA A 139 -0.09 1.81 20.67
CA ALA A 139 -1.14 1.08 19.96
C ALA A 139 -1.75 -0.02 20.84
N ARG A 140 -0.91 -0.76 21.57
CA ARG A 140 -1.36 -1.79 22.53
C ARG A 140 -2.20 -1.17 23.67
N GLU A 141 -1.79 -0.04 24.24
CA GLU A 141 -2.54 0.66 25.28
C GLU A 141 -3.91 1.14 24.80
N LEU A 142 -3.99 1.55 23.54
CA LEU A 142 -5.23 1.97 22.90
C LEU A 142 -6.12 0.81 22.43
N GLY A 143 -5.63 -0.45 22.51
CA GLY A 143 -6.33 -1.63 22.01
C GLY A 143 -6.29 -1.76 20.48
N GLU A 144 -5.41 -1.00 19.81
CA GLU A 144 -5.20 -1.08 18.37
C GLU A 144 -4.27 -2.25 18.01
N ARG A 145 -4.46 -2.84 16.85
CA ARG A 145 -3.66 -3.97 16.35
C ARG A 145 -3.08 -3.67 14.97
N PRO A 146 -2.03 -2.83 14.89
CA PRO A 146 -1.39 -2.54 13.60
C PRO A 146 -0.78 -3.81 13.00
N ASP A 147 -0.71 -3.87 11.67
CA ASP A 147 0.13 -4.84 11.01
C ASP A 147 1.55 -4.30 10.90
N LEU A 148 2.54 -5.19 10.91
CA LEU A 148 3.94 -4.85 10.69
C LEU A 148 4.24 -4.99 9.20
N LEU A 149 4.53 -3.90 8.51
CA LEU A 149 4.84 -3.92 7.08
C LEU A 149 6.34 -3.96 6.86
N PHE A 150 6.82 -5.06 6.30
CA PHE A 150 8.22 -5.31 5.98
C PHE A 150 8.45 -5.33 4.47
N THR A 151 9.16 -4.31 3.96
CA THR A 151 9.66 -4.32 2.57
C THR A 151 10.91 -5.16 2.50
N VAL A 152 10.76 -6.41 2.04
CA VAL A 152 11.83 -7.41 2.06
C VAL A 152 12.59 -7.43 0.75
N ASN A 153 13.91 -7.38 0.84
CA ASN A 153 14.87 -7.52 -0.28
C ASN A 153 16.04 -8.43 0.10
N GLY A 154 17.04 -8.55 -0.81
CA GLY A 154 18.19 -9.40 -0.58
C GLY A 154 19.11 -8.96 0.56
N ASP A 155 19.09 -7.67 0.90
CA ASP A 155 20.00 -7.09 1.90
C ASP A 155 19.42 -7.20 3.33
N ASN A 156 18.09 -7.21 3.48
CA ASN A 156 17.42 -7.26 4.79
C ASN A 156 16.64 -8.56 5.07
N ILE A 157 16.69 -9.55 4.17
CA ILE A 157 15.97 -10.82 4.36
C ILE A 157 16.39 -11.56 5.63
N GLY A 158 17.59 -11.32 6.14
CA GLY A 158 18.08 -11.84 7.41
C GLY A 158 17.25 -11.42 8.63
N ALA A 159 16.59 -10.26 8.57
CA ALA A 159 15.71 -9.77 9.63
C ALA A 159 14.39 -10.54 9.77
N LEU A 160 14.05 -11.38 8.78
CA LEU A 160 12.76 -12.07 8.69
C LEU A 160 12.47 -12.96 9.90
N GLU A 161 13.48 -13.66 10.43
CA GLU A 161 13.30 -14.50 11.62
C GLU A 161 12.99 -13.67 12.87
N GLY A 162 13.74 -12.58 13.11
CA GLY A 162 13.53 -11.70 14.26
C GLY A 162 12.19 -11.01 14.21
N LEU A 163 11.80 -10.46 13.02
CA LEU A 163 10.50 -9.82 12.81
C LEU A 163 9.34 -10.81 12.92
N SER A 164 9.51 -12.07 12.46
CA SER A 164 8.49 -13.12 12.64
C SER A 164 8.28 -13.45 14.13
N ARG A 165 9.36 -13.53 14.92
CA ARG A 165 9.26 -13.72 16.37
C ARG A 165 8.60 -12.53 17.07
N LEU A 166 8.93 -11.30 16.64
CA LEU A 166 8.27 -10.10 17.15
C LEU A 166 6.76 -10.14 16.86
N ALA A 167 6.37 -10.40 15.62
CA ALA A 167 4.97 -10.51 15.21
C ALA A 167 4.20 -11.57 16.03
N TYR A 168 4.80 -12.75 16.20
CA TYR A 168 4.20 -13.83 16.99
C TYR A 168 4.03 -13.45 18.47
N ARG A 169 5.03 -12.82 19.08
CA ARG A 169 4.98 -12.39 20.49
C ARG A 169 3.94 -11.29 20.72
N GLU A 170 3.88 -10.31 19.83
CA GLU A 170 2.94 -9.19 19.92
C GLU A 170 1.54 -9.54 19.34
N LYS A 171 1.39 -10.74 18.74
CA LYS A 171 0.15 -11.20 18.05
C LYS A 171 -0.33 -10.22 16.97
N LEU A 172 0.61 -9.64 16.25
CA LEU A 172 0.42 -8.73 15.12
C LEU A 172 0.79 -9.45 13.84
N VAL A 173 0.15 -9.11 12.72
CA VAL A 173 0.49 -9.72 11.44
C VAL A 173 1.70 -9.01 10.83
N LEU A 174 2.76 -9.78 10.51
CA LEU A 174 3.87 -9.34 9.70
C LEU A 174 3.53 -9.53 8.22
N ILE A 175 3.35 -8.44 7.49
CA ILE A 175 3.11 -8.43 6.05
C ILE A 175 4.45 -8.40 5.33
N LEU A 176 4.75 -9.47 4.59
CA LEU A 176 5.94 -9.53 3.75
C LEU A 176 5.63 -8.94 2.37
N ASN A 177 6.22 -7.81 2.08
CA ASN A 177 6.09 -7.11 0.80
C ASN A 177 7.43 -7.19 0.04
N PRO A 178 7.60 -8.13 -0.91
CA PRO A 178 8.82 -8.18 -1.71
C PRO A 178 9.06 -6.87 -2.43
N GLU A 179 10.27 -6.32 -2.32
CA GLU A 179 10.67 -5.13 -3.04
C GLU A 179 10.52 -5.36 -4.55
N PHE A 180 9.86 -4.45 -5.21
CA PHE A 180 9.70 -4.50 -6.67
C PHE A 180 10.68 -3.56 -7.35
N SER A 181 11.10 -3.92 -8.57
CA SER A 181 11.99 -3.10 -9.38
C SER A 181 11.26 -1.86 -9.87
N TYR A 182 11.60 -0.75 -9.23
CA TYR A 182 11.13 0.59 -9.56
C TYR A 182 12.26 1.56 -9.18
N PHE A 183 12.25 2.75 -8.99
CA PHE A 183 13.26 3.67 -8.45
C PHE A 183 14.74 3.28 -8.75
N GLY A 184 15.01 2.54 -9.82
CA GLY A 184 16.37 2.11 -10.17
C GLY A 184 16.98 1.03 -9.27
N ASN A 185 16.23 0.43 -8.34
CA ASN A 185 16.69 -0.70 -7.55
C ASN A 185 16.62 -2.03 -8.33
N ASN A 186 17.27 -3.07 -7.81
CA ASN A 186 17.32 -4.40 -8.44
C ASN A 186 16.07 -5.26 -8.15
N GLY A 187 15.13 -4.76 -7.36
CA GLY A 187 13.97 -5.51 -6.90
C GLY A 187 14.34 -6.74 -6.07
N PHE A 188 13.32 -7.57 -5.81
CA PHE A 188 13.47 -8.80 -5.04
C PHE A 188 13.93 -9.97 -5.93
N LYS A 189 15.02 -10.66 -5.54
CA LYS A 189 15.59 -11.78 -6.32
C LYS A 189 14.70 -13.03 -6.21
N PRO A 190 14.38 -13.69 -7.34
CA PRO A 190 13.56 -14.91 -7.35
C PRO A 190 14.10 -16.05 -6.47
N THR A 191 15.41 -16.09 -6.23
CA THR A 191 16.05 -17.11 -5.36
C THR A 191 15.54 -17.12 -3.93
N HIS A 192 15.01 -16.00 -3.45
CA HIS A 192 14.46 -15.88 -2.09
C HIS A 192 12.95 -16.21 -1.98
N LEU A 193 12.28 -16.49 -3.13
CA LEU A 193 10.83 -16.71 -3.13
C LEU A 193 10.40 -17.92 -2.28
N GLN A 194 11.15 -19.00 -2.31
CA GLN A 194 10.83 -20.18 -1.52
C GLN A 194 10.89 -19.86 -0.01
N TYR A 195 11.87 -19.08 0.38
CA TYR A 195 12.03 -18.63 1.77
C TYR A 195 10.80 -17.82 2.22
N LEU A 196 10.32 -16.87 1.41
CA LEU A 196 9.11 -16.11 1.72
C LEU A 196 7.85 -17.01 1.76
N ARG A 197 7.78 -18.02 0.89
CA ARG A 197 6.67 -18.98 0.91
C ARG A 197 6.60 -19.74 2.23
N ASP A 198 7.74 -20.19 2.72
CA ASP A 198 7.84 -20.98 3.96
C ASP A 198 7.51 -20.11 5.18
N TYR A 199 8.03 -18.88 5.23
CA TYR A 199 7.65 -17.93 6.28
C TYR A 199 6.17 -17.55 6.23
N GLY A 200 5.60 -17.35 5.06
CA GLY A 200 4.19 -17.02 4.88
C GLY A 200 3.20 -18.10 5.39
N ARG A 201 3.69 -19.31 5.68
CA ARG A 201 2.91 -20.39 6.34
C ARG A 201 2.88 -20.27 7.86
N ARG A 202 3.82 -19.52 8.46
CA ARG A 202 3.91 -19.34 9.90
C ARG A 202 2.71 -18.53 10.44
N PRO A 203 2.29 -18.75 11.69
CA PRO A 203 1.32 -17.89 12.36
C PRO A 203 1.76 -16.43 12.35
N TYR A 204 0.82 -15.53 12.15
CA TYR A 204 1.05 -14.09 12.12
C TYR A 204 2.04 -13.60 11.06
N VAL A 205 2.30 -14.40 10.02
CA VAL A 205 3.08 -13.96 8.86
C VAL A 205 2.21 -14.04 7.62
N TYR A 206 2.07 -12.92 6.91
CA TYR A 206 1.29 -12.84 5.67
C TYR A 206 2.19 -12.54 4.48
N THR A 207 1.96 -13.29 3.41
CA THR A 207 2.41 -12.95 2.07
C THR A 207 1.37 -13.46 1.07
N ASN A 208 1.10 -12.70 0.01
CA ASN A 208 0.17 -13.14 -1.02
C ASN A 208 0.85 -14.18 -1.93
N GLN A 209 0.43 -15.44 -1.83
CA GLN A 209 1.01 -16.55 -2.62
C GLN A 209 0.80 -16.38 -4.13
N ALA A 210 -0.29 -15.70 -4.54
CA ALA A 210 -0.51 -15.35 -5.93
C ALA A 210 0.58 -14.40 -6.44
N PHE A 211 0.96 -13.41 -5.63
CA PHE A 211 2.00 -12.47 -5.97
C PHE A 211 3.38 -13.14 -6.07
N LEU A 212 3.74 -14.01 -5.12
CA LEU A 212 4.98 -14.78 -5.21
C LEU A 212 5.01 -15.68 -6.47
N THR A 213 3.85 -16.21 -6.87
CA THR A 213 3.71 -16.97 -8.10
C THR A 213 3.88 -16.11 -9.36
N LEU A 214 3.38 -14.87 -9.32
CA LEU A 214 3.59 -13.90 -10.39
C LEU A 214 5.09 -13.59 -10.58
N ILE A 215 5.79 -13.26 -9.48
CA ILE A 215 7.24 -13.00 -9.52
C ILE A 215 8.00 -14.22 -10.08
N GLN A 216 7.70 -15.42 -9.59
CA GLN A 216 8.33 -16.67 -10.06
C GLN A 216 8.17 -16.89 -11.57
N ARG A 217 7.11 -16.34 -12.16
CA ARG A 217 6.82 -16.44 -13.60
C ARG A 217 7.34 -15.26 -14.42
N GLY A 218 8.16 -14.41 -13.84
CA GLY A 218 8.75 -13.26 -14.51
C GLY A 218 7.89 -11.99 -14.50
N GLY A 219 6.89 -11.90 -13.62
CA GLY A 219 6.04 -10.73 -13.52
C GLY A 219 4.87 -10.70 -14.51
N ASN A 220 4.42 -9.49 -14.84
CA ASN A 220 3.34 -9.29 -15.81
C ASN A 220 3.80 -9.53 -17.26
N LEU A 221 2.91 -10.05 -18.07
CA LEU A 221 3.13 -10.26 -19.50
C LEU A 221 2.15 -9.38 -20.29
N PRO A 222 2.61 -8.40 -21.10
CA PRO A 222 1.74 -7.52 -21.87
C PRO A 222 0.78 -8.25 -22.83
N SER A 223 1.19 -9.41 -23.37
CA SER A 223 0.34 -10.24 -24.23
C SER A 223 -0.79 -10.96 -23.49
N ARG A 224 -0.67 -11.10 -22.16
CA ARG A 224 -1.69 -11.71 -21.28
C ARG A 224 -1.68 -11.02 -19.93
N PRO A 225 -2.07 -9.74 -19.84
CA PRO A 225 -1.88 -8.92 -18.66
C PRO A 225 -2.68 -9.43 -17.47
N ARG A 226 -2.03 -9.44 -16.31
CA ARG A 226 -2.66 -9.72 -15.02
C ARG A 226 -2.92 -8.45 -14.21
N CYS A 227 -2.21 -7.37 -14.53
CA CYS A 227 -2.44 -6.07 -13.95
C CYS A 227 -3.79 -5.52 -14.43
N ARG A 228 -4.61 -5.06 -13.48
CA ARG A 228 -5.87 -4.36 -13.67
C ARG A 228 -5.82 -3.03 -12.93
N ALA A 229 -4.71 -2.32 -13.08
CA ALA A 229 -4.40 -1.13 -12.30
C ALA A 229 -5.53 -0.10 -12.31
N MET A 230 -6.09 0.17 -13.51
CA MET A 230 -7.14 1.18 -13.64
C MET A 230 -8.56 0.63 -13.41
N THR A 231 -8.77 -0.67 -13.64
CA THR A 231 -10.06 -1.33 -13.38
C THR A 231 -10.24 -1.66 -11.90
N SER A 232 -9.17 -2.05 -11.19
CA SER A 232 -9.24 -2.47 -9.80
C SER A 232 -8.96 -1.34 -8.80
N THR A 233 -8.22 -0.33 -9.24
CA THR A 233 -7.67 0.71 -8.37
C THR A 233 -7.77 2.07 -9.05
N VAL A 234 -8.15 3.08 -8.29
CA VAL A 234 -8.03 4.49 -8.68
C VAL A 234 -6.83 5.08 -7.94
N ALA A 235 -5.90 5.72 -8.64
CA ALA A 235 -4.76 6.38 -8.02
C ALA A 235 -4.87 7.89 -8.22
N VAL A 236 -4.83 8.65 -7.12
CA VAL A 236 -5.00 10.11 -7.13
C VAL A 236 -3.80 10.78 -6.49
N SER A 237 -3.26 11.82 -7.14
CA SER A 237 -2.13 12.62 -6.67
C SER A 237 -2.52 13.60 -5.55
N PRO A 238 -1.54 14.18 -4.82
CA PRO A 238 -1.81 15.23 -3.83
C PRO A 238 -2.40 16.52 -4.44
N ARG A 239 -2.36 16.66 -5.77
CA ARG A 239 -2.94 17.79 -6.52
C ARG A 239 -4.35 17.54 -7.01
N GLY A 240 -4.91 16.35 -6.76
CA GLY A 240 -6.22 15.98 -7.29
C GLY A 240 -6.19 15.57 -8.76
N GLU A 241 -5.11 14.93 -9.19
CA GLU A 241 -4.95 14.37 -10.53
C GLU A 241 -5.15 12.86 -10.50
N LEU A 242 -5.88 12.31 -11.44
CA LEU A 242 -5.94 10.87 -11.68
C LEU A 242 -4.68 10.42 -12.40
N LEU A 243 -3.96 9.45 -11.83
CA LEU A 243 -2.67 8.98 -12.33
C LEU A 243 -2.82 7.76 -13.24
N LEU A 244 -2.39 7.87 -14.49
CA LEU A 244 -2.58 6.86 -15.52
C LEU A 244 -1.25 6.24 -16.00
N PRO A 245 -1.19 4.94 -16.23
CA PRO A 245 -2.12 3.89 -15.81
C PRO A 245 -1.97 3.52 -14.34
N CYS A 246 -0.94 4.04 -13.68
CA CYS A 246 -0.64 3.80 -12.26
C CYS A 246 0.33 4.87 -11.73
N PHE A 247 0.44 4.98 -10.41
CA PHE A 247 1.36 5.92 -9.76
C PHE A 247 2.82 5.77 -10.23
N HIS A 248 3.29 4.54 -10.44
CA HIS A 248 4.71 4.29 -10.70
C HIS A 248 5.16 4.70 -12.12
N HIS A 249 4.29 4.68 -13.09
CA HIS A 249 4.65 5.05 -14.46
C HIS A 249 4.10 6.41 -14.90
N GLN A 250 3.01 6.91 -14.31
CA GLN A 250 2.44 8.25 -14.50
C GLN A 250 2.63 8.82 -15.93
N VAL A 251 2.24 8.02 -16.94
CA VAL A 251 2.38 8.40 -18.35
C VAL A 251 1.52 9.63 -18.68
N GLU A 252 0.37 9.69 -18.00
CA GLU A 252 -0.59 10.78 -18.14
C GLU A 252 -1.21 11.11 -16.79
N LYS A 253 -1.68 12.36 -16.65
CA LYS A 253 -2.35 12.87 -15.45
C LYS A 253 -3.59 13.61 -15.88
N VAL A 254 -4.74 13.15 -15.44
CA VAL A 254 -6.03 13.80 -15.74
C VAL A 254 -6.50 14.58 -14.51
N GLU A 255 -6.69 15.88 -14.66
CA GLU A 255 -7.19 16.72 -13.58
C GLU A 255 -8.62 16.32 -13.19
N ILE A 256 -8.86 16.19 -11.89
CA ILE A 256 -10.17 15.95 -11.32
C ILE A 256 -10.81 17.31 -11.05
N ASN A 257 -11.46 17.89 -12.06
CA ASN A 257 -12.09 19.22 -11.99
C ASN A 257 -13.37 19.21 -11.12
N GLY A 258 -13.27 18.67 -9.91
CA GLY A 258 -14.38 18.60 -8.95
C GLY A 258 -15.21 17.32 -9.00
N ASP A 259 -15.09 16.48 -10.03
CA ASP A 259 -15.82 15.21 -10.16
C ASP A 259 -14.92 14.08 -10.65
N LEU A 260 -14.47 13.23 -9.71
CA LEU A 260 -13.67 12.04 -10.02
C LEU A 260 -14.46 11.02 -10.85
N TYR A 261 -15.78 10.96 -10.66
CA TYR A 261 -16.62 10.00 -11.40
C TYR A 261 -16.60 10.32 -12.89
N GLU A 262 -16.77 11.58 -13.26
CA GLU A 262 -16.71 12.02 -14.66
C GLU A 262 -15.29 11.85 -15.22
N ALA A 263 -14.24 12.26 -14.49
CA ALA A 263 -12.86 12.07 -14.91
C ALA A 263 -12.54 10.59 -15.18
N TYR A 264 -12.98 9.67 -14.31
CA TYR A 264 -12.76 8.23 -14.49
C TYR A 264 -13.49 7.65 -15.71
N HIS A 265 -14.60 8.24 -16.13
CA HIS A 265 -15.37 7.81 -17.30
C HIS A 265 -15.03 8.58 -18.57
N SER A 266 -14.10 9.53 -18.53
CA SER A 266 -13.63 10.25 -19.73
C SER A 266 -13.12 9.29 -20.81
N GLU A 267 -13.09 9.74 -22.04
CA GLU A 267 -12.61 8.95 -23.18
C GLU A 267 -11.14 8.58 -23.01
N GLU A 268 -10.33 9.55 -22.61
CA GLU A 268 -8.89 9.36 -22.34
C GLU A 268 -8.63 8.25 -21.31
N VAL A 269 -9.30 8.31 -20.15
CA VAL A 269 -9.15 7.26 -19.10
C VAL A 269 -9.65 5.91 -19.60
N ARG A 270 -10.69 5.88 -20.44
CA ARG A 270 -11.21 4.66 -21.03
C ARG A 270 -10.22 4.01 -21.98
N GLU A 271 -9.53 4.80 -22.78
CA GLU A 271 -8.47 4.29 -23.69
C GLU A 271 -7.30 3.68 -22.92
N PHE A 272 -6.80 4.35 -21.88
CA PHE A 272 -5.76 3.80 -21.02
C PHE A 272 -6.21 2.51 -20.32
N ARG A 273 -7.45 2.46 -19.84
CA ARG A 273 -8.02 1.29 -19.18
C ARG A 273 -8.11 0.07 -20.11
N GLN A 274 -8.38 0.26 -21.41
CA GLN A 274 -8.35 -0.81 -22.39
C GLN A 274 -6.95 -1.40 -22.59
N LYS A 275 -5.90 -0.61 -22.35
CA LYS A 275 -4.48 -0.97 -22.49
C LYS A 275 -3.81 -1.30 -21.15
N GLU A 276 -4.56 -1.36 -20.04
CA GLU A 276 -3.98 -1.62 -18.71
C GLU A 276 -3.19 -2.93 -18.67
N GLY A 277 -1.97 -2.88 -18.15
CA GLY A 277 -1.05 -4.02 -18.10
C GLY A 277 -0.47 -4.46 -19.44
N SER A 278 -0.89 -3.90 -20.57
CA SER A 278 -0.42 -4.27 -21.91
C SER A 278 0.61 -3.31 -22.51
N LEU A 279 0.90 -2.20 -21.81
CA LEU A 279 1.89 -1.23 -22.28
C LEU A 279 3.32 -1.82 -22.21
N PRO A 280 4.26 -1.40 -23.06
CA PRO A 280 5.60 -1.99 -23.10
C PRO A 280 6.32 -2.01 -21.75
N PHE A 281 6.23 -0.94 -21.00
CA PHE A 281 6.84 -0.85 -19.67
C PHE A 281 6.16 -1.73 -18.60
N CYS A 282 5.02 -2.34 -18.91
CA CYS A 282 4.37 -3.30 -18.02
C CYS A 282 5.00 -4.70 -18.11
N GLU A 283 5.94 -4.95 -19.04
CA GLU A 283 6.63 -6.23 -19.14
C GLU A 283 7.48 -6.48 -17.89
N GLY A 284 7.34 -7.66 -17.31
CA GLY A 284 8.06 -8.04 -16.10
C GLY A 284 7.65 -7.30 -14.84
N CYS A 285 6.64 -6.39 -14.90
CA CYS A 285 6.22 -5.59 -13.76
C CYS A 285 5.75 -6.47 -12.58
N THR A 286 6.20 -6.09 -11.37
CA THR A 286 5.88 -6.76 -10.09
C THR A 286 5.42 -5.76 -9.02
N ILE A 287 4.76 -4.66 -9.39
CA ILE A 287 4.30 -3.63 -8.45
C ILE A 287 3.07 -4.11 -7.68
N ASN A 288 3.28 -4.63 -6.47
CA ASN A 288 2.29 -5.36 -5.68
C ASN A 288 1.00 -4.59 -5.39
N CYS A 289 1.07 -3.30 -5.14
CA CYS A 289 -0.10 -2.48 -4.81
C CYS A 289 -1.20 -2.50 -5.88
N TYR A 290 -0.87 -2.84 -7.13
CA TYR A 290 -1.84 -3.02 -8.20
C TYR A 290 -2.18 -4.49 -8.49
N PHE A 291 -1.25 -5.42 -8.24
CA PHE A 291 -1.54 -6.85 -8.46
C PHE A 291 -2.44 -7.43 -7.40
N ASP A 292 -2.28 -7.05 -6.15
CA ASP A 292 -3.09 -7.61 -5.06
C ASP A 292 -4.60 -7.40 -5.28
N PRO A 293 -5.11 -6.18 -5.57
CA PRO A 293 -6.51 -6.00 -5.95
C PRO A 293 -6.86 -6.65 -7.30
N SER A 294 -5.93 -6.66 -8.28
CA SER A 294 -6.18 -7.22 -9.62
C SER A 294 -6.51 -8.71 -9.61
N PHE A 295 -5.97 -9.47 -8.65
CA PHE A 295 -6.26 -10.91 -8.55
C PHE A 295 -7.74 -11.23 -8.27
N ALA A 296 -8.52 -10.27 -7.81
CA ALA A 296 -9.97 -10.44 -7.62
C ALA A 296 -10.79 -10.31 -8.91
N TYR A 297 -10.16 -9.91 -10.04
CA TYR A 297 -10.84 -9.64 -11.31
C TYR A 297 -10.73 -10.77 -12.34
N GLY A 298 -10.26 -11.94 -11.95
CA GLY A 298 -10.20 -13.11 -12.81
C GLY A 298 -10.38 -14.41 -12.03
N PHE A 299 -11.14 -15.36 -12.59
CA PHE A 299 -11.31 -16.70 -12.03
C PHE A 299 -10.20 -17.62 -12.54
N ASP A 300 -9.06 -17.63 -11.82
CA ASP A 300 -7.92 -18.46 -12.14
C ASP A 300 -7.13 -18.83 -10.87
N ARG A 301 -6.00 -19.49 -11.06
CA ARG A 301 -5.14 -19.91 -9.95
C ARG A 301 -4.68 -18.74 -9.06
N TYR A 302 -4.46 -17.54 -9.63
CA TYR A 302 -4.07 -16.36 -8.84
C TYR A 302 -5.19 -15.91 -7.92
N PHE A 303 -6.42 -15.93 -8.41
CA PHE A 303 -7.61 -15.66 -7.58
C PHE A 303 -7.67 -16.63 -6.39
N VAL A 304 -7.56 -17.95 -6.64
CA VAL A 304 -7.64 -18.95 -5.57
C VAL A 304 -6.51 -18.80 -4.57
N GLN A 305 -5.28 -18.60 -5.04
CA GLN A 305 -4.12 -18.40 -4.17
C GLN A 305 -4.23 -17.12 -3.34
N SER A 306 -4.69 -16.02 -3.95
CA SER A 306 -4.91 -14.74 -3.26
C SER A 306 -6.01 -14.86 -2.22
N LEU A 307 -7.12 -15.51 -2.55
CA LEU A 307 -8.22 -15.73 -1.63
C LEU A 307 -7.78 -16.56 -0.41
N ALA A 308 -7.05 -17.65 -0.63
CA ALA A 308 -6.51 -18.47 0.45
C ALA A 308 -5.54 -17.68 1.36
N SER A 309 -4.67 -16.86 0.75
CA SER A 309 -3.76 -15.99 1.50
C SER A 309 -4.50 -14.96 2.35
N LYS A 310 -5.53 -14.34 1.78
CA LYS A 310 -6.37 -13.36 2.50
C LYS A 310 -7.20 -14.00 3.60
N ALA A 311 -7.71 -15.21 3.38
CA ALA A 311 -8.42 -15.96 4.43
C ALA A 311 -7.49 -16.26 5.62
N LYS A 312 -6.24 -16.68 5.37
CA LYS A 312 -5.24 -16.84 6.43
C LYS A 312 -4.94 -15.54 7.16
N TYR A 313 -4.77 -14.43 6.44
CA TYR A 313 -4.57 -13.12 7.05
C TYR A 313 -5.72 -12.74 8.00
N LEU A 314 -6.95 -12.85 7.53
CA LEU A 314 -8.13 -12.55 8.36
C LEU A 314 -8.23 -13.46 9.58
N PHE A 315 -7.89 -14.75 9.43
CA PHE A 315 -7.84 -15.68 10.54
C PHE A 315 -6.78 -15.27 11.58
N ASP A 316 -5.54 -14.97 11.13
CA ASP A 316 -4.45 -14.55 12.02
C ASP A 316 -4.76 -13.22 12.72
N LYS A 317 -5.37 -12.27 12.00
CA LYS A 317 -5.64 -10.93 12.52
C LYS A 317 -6.83 -10.87 13.48
N PHE A 318 -7.92 -11.60 13.20
CA PHE A 318 -9.19 -11.40 13.90
C PHE A 318 -9.69 -12.62 14.68
N ILE A 319 -9.25 -13.82 14.34
CA ILE A 319 -9.85 -15.07 14.86
C ILE A 319 -8.86 -15.87 15.71
N ARG A 320 -7.58 -15.88 15.35
CA ARG A 320 -6.59 -16.70 16.06
C ARG A 320 -6.57 -16.34 17.56
N PRO A 321 -6.75 -17.33 18.46
CA PRO A 321 -6.82 -17.08 19.89
C PRO A 321 -5.49 -16.49 20.43
N TYR A 322 -5.65 -15.69 21.46
CA TYR A 322 -4.56 -15.05 22.22
C TYR A 322 -3.79 -16.07 23.03
#